data_2d4a1a531e6947e439c2027a40862aee
#
_entry.id   2d4a1a531e6947e439c2027a40862aee
#
_cell.length_a   1.000
_cell.length_b   1.000
_cell.length_c   1.000
_cell.angle_alpha   90.00
_cell.angle_beta   90.00
_cell.angle_gamma   90.00
#
_symmetry.space_group_name_H-M   'P 1'
#
loop_
_entity.id
_entity.type
_entity.pdbx_description
1 polymer ?
#
loop_
_entity_poly.entity_id
_entity_poly.type
_entity_poly.pdbx_seq_one_letter_code
_entity_poly.pdbx_strand_id
1 'polypeptide(L)'
;RQMCIRDSADLQQRLNRKTTTPALQQKFPVGIMLYDLLFENAEDLRPLPFDARRTRLEAWFAAASPPAMQLSPLISFAHMDELAALREAARAEASEGLMLKRGDAPYVAGRPKGLWWKWKRAPLSLDAVLMYAQRGHGKRSSFYSDYTFGVWTEAGELVPVAKAYSGYTDEELNFIDKWIRAHTIARFGPVREVEKKLVFELGFDAAQLSTRHKSGIALRFPRILRLRTDKPAEEADRLESLRKLI
;
A
#
# COMPACT_ATOMS: atom_id res chain seq x y z
N ARG A 1 -10.97 9.05 -0.78
CA ARG A 1 -9.76 9.33 0.02
C ARG A 1 -8.55 9.07 -0.87
N GLN A 2 -8.07 10.10 -1.51
CA GLN A 2 -6.79 10.09 -2.18
C GLN A 2 -5.72 10.07 -1.07
N MET A 3 -5.09 8.93 -0.85
CA MET A 3 -3.99 8.84 0.10
C MET A 3 -2.70 9.12 -0.68
N CYS A 4 -2.20 10.33 -0.57
CA CYS A 4 -0.91 10.68 -1.13
C CYS A 4 0.21 9.92 -0.40
N ILE A 5 1.06 9.22 -1.13
CA ILE A 5 2.12 8.38 -0.54
C ILE A 5 3.16 9.25 0.19
N ARG A 6 3.49 10.42 -0.33
CA ARG A 6 4.40 11.39 0.31
C ARG A 6 3.82 11.90 1.62
N ASP A 7 2.55 12.32 1.60
CA ASP A 7 1.87 12.87 2.77
C ASP A 7 1.79 11.88 3.94
N SER A 8 1.74 10.57 3.67
CA SER A 8 1.66 9.58 4.74
C SER A 8 2.98 9.41 5.48
N ALA A 9 4.14 9.61 4.84
CA ALA A 9 5.43 9.58 5.51
C ALA A 9 5.60 10.81 6.43
N ASP A 10 5.20 11.98 5.96
CA ASP A 10 5.19 13.22 6.73
C ASP A 10 4.17 13.16 7.87
N LEU A 11 2.97 12.65 7.60
CA LEU A 11 1.95 12.45 8.64
C LEU A 11 2.44 11.50 9.74
N GLN A 12 3.18 10.44 9.41
CA GLN A 12 3.75 9.53 10.40
C GLN A 12 4.71 10.22 11.38
N GLN A 13 5.36 11.34 10.97
CA GLN A 13 6.19 12.13 11.90
C GLN A 13 5.36 12.79 13.01
N ARG A 14 4.05 12.94 12.80
CA ARG A 14 3.11 13.50 13.78
C ARG A 14 2.34 12.44 14.57
N LEU A 15 2.26 11.22 14.07
CA LEU A 15 1.56 10.11 14.74
C LEU A 15 2.31 9.63 15.99
N ASN A 16 1.57 8.99 16.91
CA ASN A 16 2.10 8.44 18.17
C ASN A 16 2.74 9.47 19.12
N ARG A 17 2.41 10.75 18.96
CA ARG A 17 2.81 11.82 19.87
C ARG A 17 1.61 12.25 20.71
N LYS A 18 1.81 12.48 22.02
CA LYS A 18 0.76 13.02 22.91
C LYS A 18 0.36 14.43 22.49
N THR A 19 1.35 15.24 22.09
CA THR A 19 1.14 16.62 21.63
C THR A 19 2.05 16.89 20.43
N THR A 20 1.60 17.76 19.53
CA THR A 20 2.42 18.26 18.42
C THR A 20 2.83 19.71 18.72
N THR A 21 4.15 19.99 18.70
CA THR A 21 4.67 21.35 18.89
C THR A 21 4.35 22.24 17.67
N PRO A 22 4.28 23.58 17.82
CA PRO A 22 4.09 24.50 16.70
C PRO A 22 5.14 24.31 15.59
N ALA A 23 6.41 24.11 15.96
CA ALA A 23 7.48 23.85 14.98
C ALA A 23 7.23 22.56 14.18
N LEU A 24 6.73 21.50 14.83
CA LEU A 24 6.40 20.26 14.15
C LEU A 24 5.17 20.43 13.22
N GLN A 25 4.19 21.22 13.63
CA GLN A 25 3.01 21.53 12.81
C GLN A 25 3.39 22.35 11.57
N GLN A 26 4.30 23.29 11.71
CA GLN A 26 4.82 24.08 10.60
C GLN A 26 5.67 23.24 9.63
N LYS A 27 6.51 22.35 10.16
CA LYS A 27 7.37 21.48 9.36
C LYS A 27 6.58 20.44 8.55
N PHE A 28 5.51 19.90 9.14
CA PHE A 28 4.64 18.88 8.55
C PHE A 28 3.17 19.34 8.60
N PRO A 29 2.76 20.31 7.78
CA PRO A 29 1.39 20.79 7.76
C PRO A 29 0.44 19.67 7.33
N VAL A 30 -0.77 19.66 7.89
CA VAL A 30 -1.83 18.68 7.58
C VAL A 30 -3.02 19.40 7.00
N GLY A 31 -3.49 18.92 5.86
CA GLY A 31 -4.76 19.30 5.24
C GLY A 31 -5.79 18.15 5.32
N ILE A 32 -7.05 18.50 5.23
CA ILE A 32 -8.16 17.55 5.17
C ILE A 32 -8.80 17.63 3.79
N MET A 33 -8.87 16.48 3.09
CA MET A 33 -9.57 16.39 1.83
C MET A 33 -10.97 15.82 2.05
N LEU A 34 -12.00 16.62 1.74
CA LEU A 34 -13.40 16.27 1.89
C LEU A 34 -13.93 15.64 0.61
N TYR A 35 -14.69 14.56 0.71
CA TYR A 35 -15.19 13.82 -0.47
C TYR A 35 -16.65 13.37 -0.34
N ASP A 36 -17.26 13.49 0.85
CA ASP A 36 -18.65 13.15 1.11
C ASP A 36 -19.14 13.92 2.34
N LEU A 37 -20.47 14.15 2.44
CA LEU A 37 -21.13 14.77 3.59
C LEU A 37 -22.21 13.81 4.10
N LEU A 38 -22.04 13.34 5.33
CA LEU A 38 -22.94 12.33 5.91
C LEU A 38 -24.01 12.92 6.82
N PHE A 39 -23.71 14.06 7.41
CA PHE A 39 -24.62 14.82 8.25
C PHE A 39 -24.47 16.31 7.97
N GLU A 40 -25.57 17.02 7.93
CA GLU A 40 -25.58 18.47 7.90
C GLU A 40 -26.48 18.95 9.03
N ASN A 41 -25.92 19.69 10.00
CA ASN A 41 -26.56 19.97 11.27
C ASN A 41 -27.07 18.67 11.94
N ALA A 42 -28.39 18.53 12.12
CA ALA A 42 -29.00 17.31 12.68
C ALA A 42 -29.57 16.35 11.63
N GLU A 43 -29.47 16.69 10.34
CA GLU A 43 -30.02 15.88 9.25
C GLU A 43 -29.04 14.78 8.85
N ASP A 44 -29.52 13.54 8.82
CA ASP A 44 -28.76 12.38 8.30
C ASP A 44 -28.91 12.29 6.78
N LEU A 45 -27.81 12.54 6.06
CA LEU A 45 -27.76 12.54 4.60
C LEU A 45 -27.41 11.18 3.99
N ARG A 46 -27.04 10.20 4.81
CA ARG A 46 -26.58 8.88 4.31
C ARG A 46 -27.61 8.17 3.40
N PRO A 47 -28.94 8.29 3.64
CA PRO A 47 -29.93 7.71 2.73
C PRO A 47 -29.99 8.36 1.34
N LEU A 48 -29.51 9.60 1.20
CA LEU A 48 -29.52 10.32 -0.08
C LEU A 48 -28.52 9.72 -1.07
N PRO A 49 -28.77 9.89 -2.40
CA PRO A 49 -27.79 9.60 -3.46
C PRO A 49 -26.48 10.36 -3.24
N PHE A 50 -25.36 9.77 -3.69
CA PHE A 50 -24.04 10.41 -3.57
C PHE A 50 -24.03 11.81 -4.23
N ASP A 51 -24.63 11.96 -5.39
CA ASP A 51 -24.65 13.23 -6.12
C ASP A 51 -25.35 14.33 -5.29
N ALA A 52 -26.46 14.01 -4.61
CA ALA A 52 -27.15 14.96 -3.74
C ALA A 52 -26.29 15.34 -2.52
N ARG A 53 -25.63 14.37 -1.89
CA ARG A 53 -24.72 14.63 -0.76
C ARG A 53 -23.52 15.46 -1.21
N ARG A 54 -23.01 15.21 -2.43
CA ARG A 54 -21.89 15.96 -3.01
C ARG A 54 -22.26 17.42 -3.27
N THR A 55 -23.42 17.68 -3.84
CA THR A 55 -23.93 19.04 -4.05
C THR A 55 -24.03 19.81 -2.72
N ARG A 56 -24.54 19.17 -1.68
CA ARG A 56 -24.62 19.79 -0.34
C ARG A 56 -23.25 20.05 0.26
N LEU A 57 -22.28 19.13 0.08
CA LEU A 57 -20.88 19.31 0.51
C LEU A 57 -20.24 20.53 -0.18
N GLU A 58 -20.46 20.69 -1.46
CA GLU A 58 -19.91 21.81 -2.24
C GLU A 58 -20.51 23.15 -1.79
N ALA A 59 -21.82 23.18 -1.59
CA ALA A 59 -22.51 24.37 -1.06
C ALA A 59 -22.02 24.75 0.34
N TRP A 60 -21.93 23.78 1.25
CA TRP A 60 -21.37 24.00 2.58
C TRP A 60 -19.93 24.49 2.54
N PHE A 61 -19.09 23.88 1.71
CA PHE A 61 -17.67 24.25 1.58
C PHE A 61 -17.51 25.68 1.06
N ALA A 62 -18.30 26.06 0.07
CA ALA A 62 -18.28 27.41 -0.49
C ALA A 62 -18.70 28.47 0.56
N ALA A 63 -19.70 28.16 1.38
CA ALA A 63 -20.19 29.06 2.44
C ALA A 63 -19.22 29.14 3.64
N ALA A 64 -18.69 28.02 4.09
CA ALA A 64 -17.87 27.92 5.30
C ALA A 64 -16.41 28.31 5.09
N SER A 65 -15.86 28.13 3.86
CA SER A 65 -14.46 28.37 3.50
C SER A 65 -13.47 27.88 4.57
N PRO A 66 -13.54 26.61 5.00
CA PRO A 66 -12.82 26.14 6.17
C PRO A 66 -11.31 26.14 5.93
N PRO A 67 -10.46 26.61 6.86
CA PRO A 67 -9.03 26.63 6.71
C PRO A 67 -8.45 25.20 6.67
N ALA A 68 -7.37 24.99 5.91
CA ALA A 68 -6.66 23.72 5.77
C ALA A 68 -7.55 22.56 5.29
N MET A 69 -8.70 22.84 4.68
CA MET A 69 -9.55 21.84 4.03
C MET A 69 -9.68 22.13 2.54
N GLN A 70 -9.90 21.08 1.77
CA GLN A 70 -10.13 21.17 0.32
C GLN A 70 -11.11 20.09 -0.12
N LEU A 71 -11.80 20.32 -1.22
CA LEU A 71 -12.67 19.30 -1.81
C LEU A 71 -11.83 18.34 -2.66
N SER A 72 -12.09 17.05 -2.53
CA SER A 72 -11.61 16.07 -3.50
C SER A 72 -12.23 16.38 -4.86
N PRO A 73 -11.44 16.56 -5.93
CA PRO A 73 -12.00 16.92 -7.23
C PRO A 73 -12.89 15.80 -7.79
N LEU A 74 -14.01 16.18 -8.41
CA LEU A 74 -14.74 15.32 -9.32
C LEU A 74 -14.08 15.41 -10.69
N ILE A 75 -13.74 14.26 -11.26
CA ILE A 75 -13.06 14.19 -12.54
C ILE A 75 -14.12 14.02 -13.62
N SER A 76 -14.23 15.00 -14.52
CA SER A 76 -15.02 14.88 -15.74
C SER A 76 -14.20 14.16 -16.80
N PHE A 77 -14.82 13.26 -17.55
CA PHE A 77 -14.20 12.50 -18.62
C PHE A 77 -15.22 12.21 -19.72
N ALA A 78 -14.78 12.16 -20.96
CA ALA A 78 -15.58 11.81 -22.10
C ALA A 78 -15.50 10.29 -22.41
N HIS A 79 -14.32 9.69 -22.24
CA HIS A 79 -14.04 8.30 -22.55
C HIS A 79 -13.27 7.59 -21.43
N MET A 80 -13.45 6.28 -21.34
CA MET A 80 -12.78 5.45 -20.31
C MET A 80 -11.25 5.47 -20.43
N ASP A 81 -10.71 5.69 -21.61
CA ASP A 81 -9.26 5.78 -21.84
C ASP A 81 -8.64 6.97 -21.13
N GLU A 82 -9.35 8.09 -21.02
CA GLU A 82 -8.93 9.25 -20.25
C GLU A 82 -8.78 8.90 -18.76
N LEU A 83 -9.75 8.19 -18.20
CA LEU A 83 -9.66 7.69 -16.82
C LEU A 83 -8.51 6.70 -16.65
N ALA A 84 -8.27 5.83 -17.63
CA ALA A 84 -7.15 4.89 -17.58
C ALA A 84 -5.81 5.65 -17.57
N ALA A 85 -5.66 6.67 -18.40
CA ALA A 85 -4.48 7.53 -18.44
C ALA A 85 -4.27 8.28 -17.11
N LEU A 86 -5.33 8.85 -16.53
CA LEU A 86 -5.30 9.51 -15.22
C LEU A 86 -4.93 8.54 -14.08
N ARG A 87 -5.41 7.30 -14.15
CA ARG A 87 -5.03 6.26 -13.18
C ARG A 87 -3.52 5.98 -13.21
N GLU A 88 -2.95 5.85 -14.40
CA GLU A 88 -1.51 5.62 -14.54
C GLU A 88 -0.69 6.86 -14.13
N ALA A 89 -1.14 8.07 -14.51
CA ALA A 89 -0.52 9.34 -14.12
C ALA A 89 -0.58 9.61 -12.59
N ALA A 90 -1.50 8.98 -11.87
CA ALA A 90 -1.63 9.10 -10.41
C ALA A 90 -0.34 8.76 -9.64
N ARG A 91 0.61 8.03 -10.27
CA ARG A 91 1.93 7.75 -9.68
C ARG A 91 2.75 9.02 -9.48
N ALA A 92 2.76 9.92 -10.46
CA ALA A 92 3.50 11.18 -10.38
C ALA A 92 2.98 12.09 -9.25
N GLU A 93 1.69 11.98 -8.94
CA GLU A 93 1.05 12.72 -7.84
C GLU A 93 1.08 11.97 -6.50
N ALA A 94 1.84 10.86 -6.41
CA ALA A 94 1.90 9.98 -5.26
C ALA A 94 0.52 9.45 -4.80
N SER A 95 -0.43 9.33 -5.74
CA SER A 95 -1.76 8.76 -5.53
C SER A 95 -1.81 7.27 -5.88
N GLU A 96 -2.70 6.52 -5.21
CA GLU A 96 -2.90 5.08 -5.47
C GLU A 96 -3.76 4.79 -6.71
N GLY A 97 -4.42 5.79 -7.26
CA GLY A 97 -5.36 5.68 -8.38
C GLY A 97 -6.66 6.44 -8.15
N LEU A 98 -7.75 5.97 -8.74
CA LEU A 98 -9.04 6.62 -8.74
C LEU A 98 -10.05 5.93 -7.81
N MET A 99 -10.99 6.71 -7.27
CA MET A 99 -12.16 6.22 -6.57
C MET A 99 -13.38 6.41 -7.47
N LEU A 100 -13.99 5.32 -7.90
CA LEU A 100 -15.23 5.33 -8.68
C LEU A 100 -16.41 5.16 -7.72
N LYS A 101 -17.43 6.00 -7.85
CA LYS A 101 -18.65 5.96 -7.05
C LYS A 101 -19.86 6.04 -7.95
N ARG A 102 -20.90 5.29 -7.65
CA ARG A 102 -22.19 5.48 -8.31
C ARG A 102 -22.85 6.74 -7.78
N GLY A 103 -23.34 7.60 -8.67
CA GLY A 103 -23.97 8.88 -8.31
C GLY A 103 -25.29 8.68 -7.54
N ASP A 104 -26.04 7.63 -7.85
CA ASP A 104 -27.31 7.26 -7.21
C ASP A 104 -27.15 6.49 -5.88
N ALA A 105 -25.92 6.18 -5.47
CA ALA A 105 -25.69 5.31 -4.31
C ALA A 105 -25.90 6.01 -2.97
N PRO A 106 -26.67 5.41 -2.04
CA PRO A 106 -26.68 5.83 -0.64
C PRO A 106 -25.34 5.49 0.04
N TYR A 107 -25.11 6.09 1.21
CA TYR A 107 -23.96 5.72 2.05
C TYR A 107 -24.34 4.56 2.98
N VAL A 108 -23.90 3.37 2.66
CA VAL A 108 -24.23 2.15 3.39
C VAL A 108 -23.07 1.72 4.28
N ALA A 109 -23.36 1.29 5.49
CA ALA A 109 -22.36 0.74 6.40
C ALA A 109 -21.75 -0.56 5.87
N GLY A 110 -20.52 -0.86 6.28
CA GLY A 110 -19.79 -2.06 5.85
C GLY A 110 -19.06 -1.88 4.52
N ARG A 111 -19.00 -2.95 3.72
CA ARG A 111 -18.32 -3.00 2.42
C ARG A 111 -19.22 -3.61 1.34
N PRO A 112 -20.38 -3.01 1.04
CA PRO A 112 -21.27 -3.52 0.01
C PRO A 112 -20.56 -3.48 -1.35
N LYS A 113 -20.78 -4.51 -2.16
CA LYS A 113 -20.28 -4.55 -3.53
C LYS A 113 -21.18 -3.70 -4.45
N GLY A 114 -20.60 -3.14 -5.52
CA GLY A 114 -21.35 -2.50 -6.58
C GLY A 114 -21.70 -1.01 -6.35
N LEU A 115 -21.26 -0.40 -5.27
CA LEU A 115 -21.50 1.02 -5.00
C LEU A 115 -20.25 1.88 -5.21
N TRP A 116 -19.11 1.41 -4.72
CA TRP A 116 -17.84 2.12 -4.76
C TRP A 116 -16.72 1.17 -5.15
N TRP A 117 -15.76 1.64 -5.99
CA TRP A 117 -14.59 0.88 -6.41
C TRP A 117 -13.33 1.70 -6.27
N LYS A 118 -12.27 1.06 -5.79
CA LYS A 118 -10.92 1.59 -5.84
C LYS A 118 -10.25 1.06 -7.10
N TRP A 119 -10.11 1.91 -8.11
CA TRP A 119 -9.39 1.55 -9.33
C TRP A 119 -7.93 1.94 -9.19
N LYS A 120 -7.19 1.08 -8.52
CA LYS A 120 -5.77 1.31 -8.24
C LYS A 120 -4.95 1.15 -9.52
N ARG A 121 -3.86 1.93 -9.62
CA ARG A 121 -2.81 1.70 -10.61
C ARG A 121 -2.11 0.37 -10.34
N ALA A 122 -1.40 -0.17 -11.37
CA ALA A 122 -0.57 -1.34 -11.19
C ALA A 122 0.51 -1.11 -10.11
N PRO A 123 0.80 -2.08 -9.24
CA PRO A 123 1.92 -1.98 -8.33
C PRO A 123 3.24 -1.92 -9.10
N LEU A 124 4.27 -1.39 -8.47
CA LEU A 124 5.64 -1.72 -8.85
C LEU A 124 5.91 -3.17 -8.48
N SER A 125 6.76 -3.85 -9.25
CA SER A 125 7.17 -5.21 -8.91
C SER A 125 8.68 -5.39 -8.96
N LEU A 126 9.16 -6.40 -8.26
CA LEU A 126 10.53 -6.87 -8.29
C LEU A 126 10.57 -8.37 -7.99
N ASP A 127 11.57 -9.03 -8.51
CA ASP A 127 11.88 -10.42 -8.17
C ASP A 127 12.90 -10.46 -7.03
N ALA A 128 12.51 -11.06 -5.91
CA ALA A 128 13.33 -11.13 -4.70
C ALA A 128 13.47 -12.56 -4.17
N VAL A 129 14.60 -12.83 -3.55
CA VAL A 129 14.94 -14.15 -3.00
C VAL A 129 14.40 -14.27 -1.59
N LEU A 130 13.78 -15.39 -1.25
CA LEU A 130 13.38 -15.70 0.13
C LEU A 130 14.62 -15.91 0.99
N MET A 131 14.73 -15.13 2.08
CA MET A 131 15.87 -15.19 3.00
C MET A 131 15.49 -15.84 4.33
N TYR A 132 14.38 -15.35 4.90
CA TYR A 132 13.92 -15.76 6.22
C TYR A 132 12.42 -15.98 6.23
N ALA A 133 11.97 -16.87 7.10
CA ALA A 133 10.56 -17.15 7.35
C ALA A 133 10.26 -17.18 8.85
N GLN A 134 9.09 -16.71 9.22
CA GLN A 134 8.58 -16.75 10.59
C GLN A 134 7.16 -17.29 10.60
N ARG A 135 6.77 -17.95 11.69
CA ARG A 135 5.39 -18.41 11.86
C ARG A 135 4.42 -17.23 11.88
N GLY A 136 3.27 -17.43 11.26
CA GLY A 136 2.18 -16.45 11.27
C GLY A 136 1.50 -16.34 12.62
N HIS A 137 0.46 -15.52 12.68
CA HIS A 137 -0.35 -15.27 13.86
C HIS A 137 -1.80 -15.75 13.65
N GLY A 138 -2.52 -16.02 14.76
CA GLY A 138 -3.91 -16.45 14.73
C GLY A 138 -4.10 -17.77 13.96
N LYS A 139 -4.99 -17.81 12.99
CA LYS A 139 -5.29 -19.00 12.19
C LYS A 139 -4.09 -19.58 11.41
N ARG A 140 -3.03 -18.78 11.18
CA ARG A 140 -1.81 -19.16 10.46
C ARG A 140 -0.62 -19.46 11.38
N SER A 141 -0.82 -19.61 12.69
CA SER A 141 0.25 -19.85 13.67
C SER A 141 0.98 -21.18 13.48
N SER A 142 0.36 -22.15 12.80
CA SER A 142 0.98 -23.44 12.46
C SER A 142 1.86 -23.41 11.20
N PHE A 143 1.73 -22.37 10.37
CA PHE A 143 2.44 -22.21 9.11
C PHE A 143 3.52 -21.13 9.20
N TYR A 144 4.59 -21.30 8.44
CA TYR A 144 5.48 -20.19 8.10
C TYR A 144 4.77 -19.33 7.05
N SER A 145 4.34 -18.13 7.41
CA SER A 145 3.54 -17.24 6.55
C SER A 145 3.96 -15.77 6.60
N ASP A 146 5.02 -15.47 7.33
CA ASP A 146 5.67 -14.14 7.37
C ASP A 146 7.09 -14.30 6.81
N TYR A 147 7.37 -13.67 5.68
CA TYR A 147 8.57 -13.90 4.89
C TYR A 147 9.39 -12.63 4.75
N THR A 148 10.71 -12.78 4.81
CA THR A 148 11.67 -11.71 4.51
C THR A 148 12.38 -12.03 3.20
N PHE A 149 12.34 -11.06 2.30
CA PHE A 149 12.92 -11.14 0.96
C PHE A 149 14.09 -10.20 0.79
N GLY A 150 15.04 -10.60 -0.02
CA GLY A 150 16.23 -9.82 -0.35
C GLY A 150 16.49 -9.74 -1.83
N VAL A 151 17.31 -8.77 -2.19
CA VAL A 151 17.86 -8.58 -3.54
C VAL A 151 19.38 -8.54 -3.48
N TRP A 152 20.03 -8.81 -4.59
CA TRP A 152 21.48 -8.83 -4.70
C TRP A 152 22.06 -7.41 -4.78
N THR A 153 23.16 -7.17 -4.11
CA THR A 153 24.02 -5.99 -4.34
C THR A 153 24.98 -6.26 -5.50
N GLU A 154 25.64 -5.23 -6.03
CA GLU A 154 26.71 -5.39 -7.02
C GLU A 154 27.86 -6.26 -6.49
N ALA A 155 28.13 -6.22 -5.19
CA ALA A 155 29.13 -7.06 -4.55
C ALA A 155 28.70 -8.53 -4.36
N GLY A 156 27.51 -8.92 -4.83
CA GLY A 156 26.99 -10.29 -4.69
C GLY A 156 26.47 -10.62 -3.29
N GLU A 157 26.24 -9.64 -2.43
CA GLU A 157 25.61 -9.82 -1.12
C GLU A 157 24.09 -9.74 -1.25
N LEU A 158 23.36 -10.66 -0.61
CA LEU A 158 21.90 -10.61 -0.53
C LEU A 158 21.47 -9.76 0.66
N VAL A 159 20.78 -8.65 0.40
CA VAL A 159 20.31 -7.71 1.44
C VAL A 159 18.79 -7.69 1.55
N PRO A 160 18.22 -7.68 2.77
CA PRO A 160 16.77 -7.68 2.95
C PRO A 160 16.16 -6.34 2.51
N VAL A 161 15.04 -6.40 1.77
CA VAL A 161 14.33 -5.22 1.25
C VAL A 161 12.85 -5.21 1.60
N ALA A 162 12.25 -6.38 1.86
CA ALA A 162 10.82 -6.49 2.10
C ALA A 162 10.47 -7.57 3.13
N LYS A 163 9.36 -7.32 3.85
CA LYS A 163 8.62 -8.32 4.60
C LYS A 163 7.21 -8.43 4.04
N ALA A 164 6.78 -9.62 3.62
CA ALA A 164 5.43 -9.84 3.12
C ALA A 164 4.79 -11.08 3.76
N TYR A 165 3.47 -11.00 3.97
CA TYR A 165 2.68 -12.03 4.65
C TYR A 165 1.33 -12.31 3.95
N SER A 166 1.18 -11.86 2.70
CA SER A 166 -0.06 -12.00 1.93
C SER A 166 0.23 -12.06 0.44
N GLY A 167 -0.77 -12.49 -0.34
CA GLY A 167 -0.73 -12.51 -1.79
C GLY A 167 -0.46 -13.89 -2.40
N TYR A 168 -0.47 -14.95 -1.60
CA TYR A 168 -0.35 -16.35 -2.02
C TYR A 168 -1.66 -17.09 -1.79
N THR A 169 -1.88 -18.18 -2.54
CA THR A 169 -2.98 -19.13 -2.36
C THR A 169 -2.69 -20.09 -1.20
N ASP A 170 -3.70 -20.87 -0.77
CA ASP A 170 -3.50 -21.87 0.28
C ASP A 170 -2.62 -23.03 -0.20
N GLU A 171 -2.65 -23.37 -1.50
CA GLU A 171 -1.77 -24.36 -2.12
C GLU A 171 -0.31 -23.89 -2.11
N GLU A 172 -0.07 -22.61 -2.50
CA GLU A 172 1.25 -22.00 -2.43
C GLU A 172 1.76 -21.93 -0.99
N LEU A 173 0.92 -21.55 -0.03
CA LEU A 173 1.27 -21.54 1.39
C LEU A 173 1.73 -22.93 1.86
N ASN A 174 0.99 -23.99 1.51
CA ASN A 174 1.34 -25.36 1.87
C ASN A 174 2.67 -25.79 1.23
N PHE A 175 2.91 -25.43 -0.04
CA PHE A 175 4.17 -25.72 -0.71
C PHE A 175 5.33 -24.99 -0.02
N ILE A 176 5.20 -23.69 0.22
CA ILE A 176 6.24 -22.85 0.82
C ILE A 176 6.54 -23.34 2.26
N ASP A 177 5.53 -23.68 3.06
CA ASP A 177 5.72 -24.18 4.43
C ASP A 177 6.52 -25.49 4.45
N LYS A 178 6.17 -26.44 3.57
CA LYS A 178 6.92 -27.71 3.43
C LYS A 178 8.36 -27.45 3.00
N TRP A 179 8.54 -26.56 2.01
CA TRP A 179 9.87 -26.22 1.50
C TRP A 179 10.73 -25.58 2.59
N ILE A 180 10.21 -24.62 3.36
CA ILE A 180 10.92 -23.96 4.47
C ILE A 180 11.38 -24.99 5.51
N ARG A 181 10.53 -25.96 5.87
CA ARG A 181 10.88 -27.00 6.85
C ARG A 181 12.03 -27.87 6.36
N ALA A 182 12.07 -28.19 5.08
CA ALA A 182 13.11 -29.01 4.46
C ALA A 182 14.44 -28.24 4.22
N HIS A 183 14.38 -26.92 3.98
CA HIS A 183 15.52 -26.11 3.57
C HIS A 183 15.95 -25.06 4.60
N THR A 184 15.59 -25.25 5.88
CA THR A 184 16.06 -24.39 6.97
C THR A 184 17.54 -24.68 7.25
N ILE A 185 18.39 -23.66 7.14
CA ILE A 185 19.84 -23.75 7.41
C ILE A 185 20.24 -23.24 8.79
N ALA A 186 19.47 -22.26 9.35
CA ALA A 186 19.71 -21.74 10.68
C ALA A 186 18.40 -21.33 11.38
N ARG A 187 18.47 -21.17 12.70
CA ARG A 187 17.32 -20.79 13.55
C ARG A 187 17.71 -19.66 14.50
N PHE A 188 16.92 -18.57 14.46
CA PHE A 188 17.09 -17.42 15.33
C PHE A 188 15.78 -17.18 16.10
N GLY A 189 15.58 -17.89 17.20
CA GLY A 189 14.30 -17.89 17.92
C GLY A 189 13.14 -18.34 17.01
N PRO A 190 12.12 -17.49 16.78
CA PRO A 190 10.99 -17.83 15.92
C PRO A 190 11.34 -17.77 14.40
N VAL A 191 12.45 -17.14 14.03
CA VAL A 191 12.86 -16.94 12.64
C VAL A 191 13.66 -18.15 12.14
N ARG A 192 13.38 -18.57 10.91
CA ARG A 192 14.15 -19.58 10.17
C ARG A 192 14.88 -18.91 9.04
N GLU A 193 16.18 -19.09 8.99
CA GLU A 193 16.95 -18.81 7.79
C GLU A 193 16.84 -19.99 6.84
N VAL A 194 16.64 -19.72 5.56
CA VAL A 194 16.47 -20.75 4.55
C VAL A 194 17.51 -20.65 3.45
N GLU A 195 17.69 -21.74 2.69
CA GLU A 195 18.49 -21.72 1.47
C GLU A 195 18.00 -20.62 0.52
N LYS A 196 18.94 -19.91 -0.12
CA LYS A 196 18.64 -18.74 -0.98
C LYS A 196 18.31 -19.20 -2.41
N LYS A 197 17.22 -19.98 -2.56
CA LYS A 197 16.84 -20.64 -3.84
C LYS A 197 15.47 -20.21 -4.36
N LEU A 198 14.51 -19.89 -3.49
CA LEU A 198 13.18 -19.51 -3.96
C LEU A 198 13.13 -18.02 -4.29
N VAL A 199 12.65 -17.74 -5.50
CA VAL A 199 12.40 -16.38 -6.00
C VAL A 199 10.91 -16.11 -6.02
N PHE A 200 10.55 -14.90 -5.63
CA PHE A 200 9.16 -14.42 -5.65
C PHE A 200 9.07 -13.07 -6.33
N GLU A 201 8.07 -12.91 -7.17
CA GLU A 201 7.67 -11.59 -7.62
C GLU A 201 6.89 -10.90 -6.51
N LEU A 202 7.40 -9.76 -6.04
CA LEU A 202 6.78 -8.93 -5.02
C LEU A 202 6.19 -7.68 -5.65
N GLY A 203 4.93 -7.38 -5.32
CA GLY A 203 4.31 -6.11 -5.66
C GLY A 203 4.41 -5.13 -4.50
N PHE A 204 4.61 -3.85 -4.79
CA PHE A 204 4.64 -2.78 -3.79
C PHE A 204 4.16 -1.45 -4.36
N ASP A 205 3.73 -0.54 -3.51
CA ASP A 205 3.14 0.70 -3.95
C ASP A 205 4.20 1.81 -4.19
N ALA A 206 5.28 1.81 -3.40
CA ALA A 206 6.43 2.71 -3.56
C ALA A 206 7.69 2.15 -2.88
N ALA A 207 8.86 2.65 -3.31
CA ALA A 207 10.14 2.51 -2.62
C ALA A 207 10.55 3.85 -2.02
N GLN A 208 11.20 3.84 -0.85
CA GLN A 208 11.69 5.05 -0.17
C GLN A 208 12.98 4.77 0.58
N LEU A 209 13.80 5.81 0.78
CA LEU A 209 15.00 5.69 1.60
C LEU A 209 14.62 5.37 3.06
N SER A 210 15.42 4.53 3.70
CA SER A 210 15.20 4.11 5.08
C SER A 210 16.51 3.85 5.82
N THR A 211 16.74 4.58 6.88
CA THR A 211 17.89 4.35 7.76
C THR A 211 17.73 3.14 8.69
N ARG A 212 16.52 2.54 8.72
CA ARG A 212 16.21 1.38 9.57
C ARG A 212 16.50 0.04 8.91
N HIS A 213 16.68 0.02 7.59
CA HIS A 213 16.88 -1.20 6.80
C HIS A 213 18.34 -1.31 6.36
N LYS A 214 18.92 -2.51 6.43
CA LYS A 214 20.30 -2.78 5.98
C LYS A 214 20.52 -2.41 4.50
N SER A 215 19.50 -2.57 3.67
CA SER A 215 19.51 -2.17 2.26
C SER A 215 19.48 -0.66 2.03
N GLY A 216 19.16 0.14 3.04
CA GLY A 216 18.89 1.58 2.90
C GLY A 216 17.54 1.91 2.26
N ILE A 217 16.71 0.90 1.94
CA ILE A 217 15.42 1.04 1.25
C ILE A 217 14.31 0.35 2.03
N ALA A 218 13.14 0.97 2.08
CA ALA A 218 11.90 0.37 2.56
C ALA A 218 10.86 0.34 1.44
N LEU A 219 10.19 -0.79 1.27
CA LEU A 219 9.06 -0.94 0.35
C LEU A 219 7.75 -0.69 1.07
N ARG A 220 6.83 0.02 0.41
CA ARG A 220 5.51 0.31 0.95
C ARG A 220 4.49 -0.74 0.50
N PHE A 221 3.81 -1.35 1.48
CA PHE A 221 2.82 -2.41 1.27
C PHE A 221 3.32 -3.55 0.37
N PRO A 222 4.48 -4.14 0.69
CA PRO A 222 4.97 -5.28 -0.07
C PRO A 222 4.04 -6.47 0.09
N ARG A 223 3.76 -7.15 -1.02
CA ARG A 223 2.94 -8.37 -1.09
C ARG A 223 3.48 -9.32 -2.13
N ILE A 224 3.26 -10.59 -1.96
CA ILE A 224 3.62 -11.61 -2.93
C ILE A 224 2.63 -11.52 -4.08
N LEU A 225 3.11 -11.48 -5.32
CA LEU A 225 2.31 -11.59 -6.54
C LEU A 225 2.30 -13.02 -7.05
N ARG A 226 3.47 -13.67 -7.07
CA ARG A 226 3.60 -15.09 -7.45
C ARG A 226 4.93 -15.68 -7.02
N LEU A 227 5.00 -17.00 -6.94
CA LEU A 227 6.23 -17.77 -6.85
C LEU A 227 6.85 -17.91 -8.25
N ARG A 228 8.15 -17.61 -8.39
CA ARG A 228 8.91 -17.69 -9.64
C ARG A 228 9.71 -18.98 -9.70
N THR A 229 9.04 -20.09 -10.01
CA THR A 229 9.70 -21.40 -10.19
C THR A 229 10.55 -21.48 -11.46
N ASP A 230 10.34 -20.54 -12.36
CA ASP A 230 11.03 -20.39 -13.64
C ASP A 230 12.35 -19.61 -13.53
N LYS A 231 12.65 -18.99 -12.36
CA LYS A 231 13.76 -18.06 -12.20
C LYS A 231 14.75 -18.53 -11.11
N PRO A 232 16.04 -18.73 -11.45
CA PRO A 232 17.08 -19.02 -10.46
C PRO A 232 17.34 -17.80 -9.56
N ALA A 233 17.83 -18.05 -8.35
CA ALA A 233 18.01 -17.00 -7.34
C ALA A 233 19.02 -15.93 -7.78
N GLU A 234 20.01 -16.29 -8.55
CA GLU A 234 21.08 -15.42 -9.08
C GLU A 234 20.56 -14.37 -10.08
N GLU A 235 19.40 -14.66 -10.70
CA GLU A 235 18.71 -13.77 -11.63
C GLU A 235 17.68 -12.85 -10.98
N ALA A 236 17.51 -12.93 -9.65
CA ALA A 236 16.67 -12.00 -8.92
C ALA A 236 17.18 -10.55 -9.07
N ASP A 237 16.29 -9.59 -8.82
CA ASP A 237 16.60 -8.18 -9.01
C ASP A 237 17.74 -7.70 -8.09
N ARG A 238 18.36 -6.59 -8.49
CA ARG A 238 19.45 -5.96 -7.78
C ARG A 238 19.00 -4.72 -7.03
N LEU A 239 19.74 -4.38 -5.97
CA LEU A 239 19.45 -3.22 -5.11
C LEU A 239 19.47 -1.91 -5.92
N GLU A 240 20.35 -1.83 -6.94
CA GLU A 240 20.48 -0.67 -7.82
C GLU A 240 19.23 -0.46 -8.67
N SER A 241 18.53 -1.52 -9.07
CA SER A 241 17.24 -1.42 -9.77
C SER A 241 16.16 -0.80 -8.88
N LEU A 242 16.15 -1.16 -7.59
CA LEU A 242 15.24 -0.54 -6.62
C LEU A 242 15.55 0.93 -6.38
N ARG A 243 16.83 1.31 -6.31
CA ARG A 243 17.25 2.70 -6.11
C ARG A 243 16.75 3.64 -7.20
N LYS A 244 16.63 3.15 -8.43
CA LYS A 244 16.09 3.92 -9.58
C LYS A 244 14.58 4.21 -9.45
N LEU A 245 13.88 3.57 -8.53
CA LEU A 245 12.44 3.75 -8.30
C LEU A 245 12.12 4.79 -7.20
N ILE A 246 13.14 5.34 -6.54
CA ILE A 246 13.04 6.36 -5.49
C ILE A 246 13.20 7.75 -6.10
#